data_3bff52e0bcafc614db7c2b6d7d9a5005
#
_entry.id   3bff52e0bcafc614db7c2b6d7d9a5005
#
_cell.length_a   1.000
_cell.length_b   1.000
_cell.length_c   1.000
_cell.angle_alpha   90.00
_cell.angle_beta   90.00
_cell.angle_gamma   90.00
#
_symmetry.space_group_name_H-M   'P 1'
#
loop_
_entity.id
_entity.type
_entity.pdbx_description
1 polymer ?
#
loop_
_entity_poly.entity_id
_entity_poly.type
_entity_poly.pdbx_seq_one_letter_code
_entity_poly.pdbx_strand_id
1 'polypeptide(L)'
;RVWRQRHQIDAITSLNRRLAEAEREGEMGQSVVELREAAEHLLVDSPYRQVFEENLLGIDAGSHATELVVALERGYAEPDERARALIQREVVRTGLFIAASPYPALDLLLVAWRNARMVNGIAQIYGLKLSFPVRWRLYRMILQNMAFASATETVLDSASEGWASNLLVNLGARAGQGVAVALYSLRIGRQAMRVSRIAPEQRPLVDRNLARLILGSIRERSAGTK
;
A
#
# COMPACT_ATOMS: atom_id res chain seq x y z
N ARG A 1 6.00 -17.35 18.82
CA ARG A 1 6.35 -16.47 17.68
C ARG A 1 5.11 -16.04 16.88
N VAL A 2 4.22 -16.96 16.47
CA VAL A 2 2.99 -16.66 15.71
C VAL A 2 2.03 -15.73 16.47
N TRP A 3 1.95 -15.87 17.77
CA TRP A 3 1.08 -15.05 18.64
C TRP A 3 1.55 -13.59 18.71
N ARG A 4 2.84 -13.31 18.82
CA ARG A 4 3.41 -11.96 18.75
C ARG A 4 3.11 -11.26 17.41
N GLN A 5 3.18 -11.98 16.32
CA GLN A 5 2.95 -11.43 14.97
C GLN A 5 1.49 -11.09 14.70
N ARG A 6 0.52 -11.82 15.30
CA ARG A 6 -0.90 -11.48 15.20
C ARG A 6 -1.23 -10.14 15.85
N HIS A 7 -0.64 -9.89 17.02
CA HIS A 7 -0.85 -8.65 17.75
C HIS A 7 -0.15 -7.45 17.09
N GLN A 8 0.90 -7.67 16.29
CA GLN A 8 1.65 -6.59 15.65
C GLN A 8 0.78 -5.80 14.65
N ILE A 9 0.01 -6.47 13.80
CA ILE A 9 -0.88 -5.79 12.83
C ILE A 9 -2.01 -5.05 13.54
N ASP A 10 -2.60 -5.66 14.57
CA ASP A 10 -3.66 -5.02 15.36
C ASP A 10 -3.10 -3.81 16.12
N ALA A 11 -1.89 -3.93 16.67
CA ALA A 11 -1.20 -2.83 17.36
C ALA A 11 -0.87 -1.68 16.41
N ILE A 12 -0.36 -1.96 15.20
CA ILE A 12 -0.13 -0.94 14.16
C ILE A 12 -1.44 -0.24 13.81
N THR A 13 -2.52 -0.98 13.58
CA THR A 13 -3.82 -0.41 13.22
C THR A 13 -4.39 0.45 14.36
N SER A 14 -4.27 0.00 15.62
CA SER A 14 -4.74 0.75 16.78
C SER A 14 -3.92 2.01 17.01
N LEU A 15 -2.59 1.93 16.88
CA LEU A 15 -1.71 3.09 17.03
C LEU A 15 -1.95 4.11 15.92
N ASN A 16 -2.12 3.66 14.68
CA ASN A 16 -2.42 4.53 13.54
C ASN A 16 -3.72 5.31 13.76
N ARG A 17 -4.77 4.67 14.30
CA ARG A 17 -6.02 5.35 14.66
C ARG A 17 -5.80 6.38 15.77
N ARG A 18 -5.09 6.02 16.85
CA ARG A 18 -4.77 6.94 17.96
C ARG A 18 -3.95 8.14 17.50
N LEU A 19 -2.97 7.93 16.62
CA LEU A 19 -2.18 9.03 16.03
C LEU A 19 -3.07 9.97 15.20
N ALA A 20 -3.98 9.43 14.38
CA ALA A 20 -4.88 10.23 13.57
C ALA A 20 -5.91 11.00 14.44
N GLU A 21 -6.35 10.46 15.56
CA GLU A 21 -7.20 11.12 16.55
C GLU A 21 -6.42 12.24 17.24
N ALA A 22 -5.24 11.95 17.78
CA ALA A 22 -4.38 12.92 18.47
C ALA A 22 -3.96 14.09 17.56
N GLU A 23 -3.64 13.82 16.29
CA GLU A 23 -3.34 14.86 15.29
C GLU A 23 -4.55 15.75 15.03
N ARG A 24 -5.75 15.18 14.93
CA ARG A 24 -6.99 15.94 14.69
C ARG A 24 -7.41 16.79 15.88
N GLU A 25 -7.18 16.29 17.09
CA GLU A 25 -7.50 16.98 18.35
C GLU A 25 -6.41 17.98 18.76
N GLY A 26 -5.27 17.98 18.08
CA GLY A 26 -4.13 18.84 18.39
C GLY A 26 -3.46 18.47 19.71
N GLU A 27 -3.46 17.18 20.07
CA GLU A 27 -2.89 16.72 21.34
C GLU A 27 -1.41 17.08 21.47
N MET A 28 -0.99 17.33 22.72
CA MET A 28 0.39 17.56 23.11
C MET A 28 0.63 17.01 24.53
N GLY A 29 1.85 17.08 25.00
CA GLY A 29 2.18 16.64 26.35
C GLY A 29 2.44 15.14 26.47
N GLN A 30 2.07 14.57 27.59
CA GLN A 30 2.38 13.16 27.93
C GLN A 30 1.74 12.17 26.94
N SER A 31 0.59 12.47 26.34
CA SER A 31 -0.06 11.61 25.35
C SER A 31 0.81 11.43 24.09
N VAL A 32 1.51 12.48 23.65
CA VAL A 32 2.43 12.42 22.50
C VAL A 32 3.66 11.56 22.82
N VAL A 33 4.18 11.66 24.04
CA VAL A 33 5.30 10.81 24.49
C VAL A 33 4.90 9.34 24.52
N GLU A 34 3.72 9.01 25.02
CA GLU A 34 3.21 7.64 25.03
C GLU A 34 3.01 7.08 23.60
N LEU A 35 2.52 7.90 22.67
CA LEU A 35 2.36 7.53 21.26
C LEU A 35 3.72 7.30 20.60
N ARG A 36 4.72 8.14 20.90
CA ARG A 36 6.09 7.96 20.43
C ARG A 36 6.69 6.64 20.92
N GLU A 37 6.61 6.38 22.24
CA GLU A 37 7.12 5.14 22.83
C GLU A 37 6.45 3.90 22.24
N ALA A 38 5.14 3.95 22.03
CA ALA A 38 4.40 2.87 21.35
C ALA A 38 4.87 2.66 19.91
N ALA A 39 5.17 3.74 19.17
CA ALA A 39 5.72 3.67 17.83
C ALA A 39 7.14 3.07 17.82
N GLU A 40 8.03 3.53 18.69
CA GLU A 40 9.38 3.01 18.86
C GLU A 40 9.37 1.51 19.16
N HIS A 41 8.47 1.07 20.06
CA HIS A 41 8.34 -0.35 20.39
C HIS A 41 7.92 -1.22 19.20
N LEU A 42 7.04 -0.72 18.33
CA LEU A 42 6.61 -1.41 17.11
C LEU A 42 7.68 -1.39 16.01
N LEU A 43 8.56 -0.39 16.00
CA LEU A 43 9.63 -0.20 15.02
C LEU A 43 10.94 -0.90 15.41
N VAL A 44 11.02 -1.52 16.59
CA VAL A 44 12.25 -2.15 17.13
C VAL A 44 12.84 -3.20 16.18
N ASP A 45 11.99 -3.94 15.46
CA ASP A 45 12.41 -4.97 14.49
C ASP A 45 12.48 -4.43 13.04
N SER A 46 12.27 -3.12 12.83
CA SER A 46 12.32 -2.49 11.51
C SER A 46 13.75 -2.47 10.97
N PRO A 47 13.96 -2.75 9.67
CA PRO A 47 15.25 -2.53 9.02
C PRO A 47 15.71 -1.05 9.04
N TYR A 48 14.77 -0.14 9.26
CA TYR A 48 15.00 1.32 9.28
C TYR A 48 14.97 1.90 10.69
N ARG A 49 15.12 1.07 11.72
CA ARG A 49 15.04 1.46 13.13
C ARG A 49 15.87 2.72 13.43
N GLN A 50 17.12 2.75 13.00
CA GLN A 50 18.03 3.88 13.25
C GLN A 50 17.49 5.19 12.67
N VAL A 51 16.95 5.15 11.45
CA VAL A 51 16.37 6.34 10.80
C VAL A 51 15.15 6.84 11.57
N PHE A 52 14.32 5.94 12.11
CA PHE A 52 13.19 6.32 12.96
C PHE A 52 13.66 6.92 14.29
N GLU A 53 14.63 6.30 14.96
CA GLU A 53 15.20 6.81 16.21
C GLU A 53 15.75 8.23 16.02
N GLU A 54 16.52 8.49 14.96
CA GLU A 54 17.04 9.82 14.64
C GLU A 54 15.93 10.86 14.42
N ASN A 55 14.86 10.52 13.72
CA ASN A 55 13.74 11.43 13.48
C ASN A 55 12.86 11.67 14.73
N LEU A 56 12.81 10.72 15.65
CA LEU A 56 12.00 10.81 16.87
C LEU A 56 12.73 11.45 18.05
N LEU A 57 14.06 11.67 17.98
CA LEU A 57 14.87 12.25 19.04
C LEU A 57 14.39 13.63 19.55
N GLY A 58 13.75 14.42 18.68
CA GLY A 58 13.27 15.76 19.01
C GLY A 58 11.84 15.79 19.54
N ILE A 59 11.16 14.65 19.63
CA ILE A 59 9.76 14.58 20.08
C ILE A 59 9.72 14.36 21.60
N ASP A 60 9.19 15.32 22.31
CA ASP A 60 9.06 15.32 23.78
C ASP A 60 7.65 15.77 24.23
N ALA A 61 7.51 16.02 25.54
CA ALA A 61 6.24 16.48 26.11
C ALA A 61 5.83 17.90 25.68
N GLY A 62 6.71 18.67 25.04
CA GLY A 62 6.40 19.98 24.47
C GLY A 62 5.92 19.89 23.00
N SER A 63 6.06 18.72 22.38
CA SER A 63 5.73 18.51 20.98
C SER A 63 4.23 18.28 20.76
N HIS A 64 3.74 18.69 19.59
CA HIS A 64 2.40 18.35 19.10
C HIS A 64 2.35 16.99 18.41
N ALA A 65 1.19 16.33 18.42
CA ALA A 65 0.96 15.07 17.72
C ALA A 65 1.28 15.16 16.21
N THR A 66 1.05 16.32 15.60
CA THR A 66 1.41 16.60 14.21
C THR A 66 2.93 16.48 13.97
N GLU A 67 3.75 16.93 14.91
CA GLU A 67 5.21 16.84 14.82
C GLU A 67 5.66 15.37 14.86
N LEU A 68 5.05 14.56 15.73
CA LEU A 68 5.28 13.12 15.81
C LEU A 68 4.91 12.43 14.47
N VAL A 69 3.75 12.77 13.90
CA VAL A 69 3.33 12.24 12.59
C VAL A 69 4.33 12.60 11.50
N VAL A 70 4.78 13.86 11.44
CA VAL A 70 5.80 14.33 10.47
C VAL A 70 7.14 13.61 10.67
N ALA A 71 7.57 13.40 11.92
CA ALA A 71 8.78 12.66 12.23
C ALA A 71 8.71 11.20 11.75
N LEU A 72 7.59 10.53 12.02
CA LEU A 72 7.34 9.18 11.51
C LEU A 72 7.30 9.13 9.98
N GLU A 73 6.67 10.10 9.32
CA GLU A 73 6.64 10.17 7.85
C GLU A 73 8.03 10.32 7.24
N ARG A 74 8.91 11.12 7.84
CA ARG A 74 10.30 11.23 7.41
C ARG A 74 11.03 9.88 7.50
N GLY A 75 10.79 9.13 8.57
CA GLY A 75 11.32 7.78 8.74
C GLY A 75 10.80 6.79 7.69
N TYR A 76 9.58 7.01 7.17
CA TYR A 76 9.00 6.18 6.11
C TYR A 76 9.41 6.57 4.69
N ALA A 77 10.18 7.64 4.47
CA ALA A 77 10.53 8.11 3.13
C ALA A 77 11.18 7.02 2.26
N GLU A 78 12.20 6.34 2.75
CA GLU A 78 12.90 5.27 2.04
C GLU A 78 12.07 3.97 1.92
N PRO A 79 11.46 3.43 3.01
CA PRO A 79 10.57 2.28 2.90
C PRO A 79 9.43 2.49 1.89
N ASP A 80 8.82 3.67 1.90
CA ASP A 80 7.74 4.02 0.98
C ASP A 80 8.19 4.03 -0.48
N GLU A 81 9.35 4.59 -0.77
CA GLU A 81 9.93 4.59 -2.12
C GLU A 81 10.18 3.17 -2.62
N ARG A 82 10.76 2.32 -1.79
CA ARG A 82 10.98 0.89 -2.11
C ARG A 82 9.67 0.14 -2.33
N ALA A 83 8.68 0.39 -1.49
CA ALA A 83 7.37 -0.23 -1.62
C ALA A 83 6.66 0.21 -2.91
N ARG A 84 6.71 1.51 -3.24
CA ARG A 84 6.17 2.05 -4.51
C ARG A 84 6.85 1.42 -5.72
N ALA A 85 8.17 1.33 -5.73
CA ALA A 85 8.92 0.69 -6.81
C ALA A 85 8.54 -0.78 -6.98
N LEU A 86 8.35 -1.52 -5.87
CA LEU A 86 7.88 -2.91 -5.89
C LEU A 86 6.48 -3.00 -6.51
N ILE A 87 5.54 -2.16 -6.05
CA ILE A 87 4.16 -2.13 -6.56
C ILE A 87 4.16 -1.83 -8.06
N GLN A 88 4.85 -0.78 -8.51
CA GLN A 88 4.93 -0.41 -9.92
C GLN A 88 5.42 -1.57 -10.79
N ARG A 89 6.50 -2.21 -10.37
CA ARG A 89 7.07 -3.35 -11.09
C ARG A 89 6.10 -4.54 -11.19
N GLU A 90 5.46 -4.90 -10.07
CA GLU A 90 4.54 -6.05 -10.05
C GLU A 90 3.22 -5.76 -10.76
N VAL A 91 2.69 -4.55 -10.67
CA VAL A 91 1.47 -4.11 -11.37
C VAL A 91 1.65 -4.16 -12.88
N VAL A 92 2.74 -3.56 -13.41
CA VAL A 92 3.04 -3.58 -14.85
C VAL A 92 3.23 -5.02 -15.35
N ARG A 93 4.03 -5.82 -14.65
CA ARG A 93 4.27 -7.22 -15.02
C ARG A 93 2.99 -8.05 -15.02
N THR A 94 2.11 -7.85 -14.03
CA THR A 94 0.85 -8.58 -13.94
C THR A 94 -0.10 -8.18 -15.07
N GLY A 95 -0.25 -6.88 -15.32
CA GLY A 95 -1.08 -6.38 -16.42
C GLY A 95 -0.62 -6.86 -17.79
N LEU A 96 0.67 -6.80 -18.08
CA LEU A 96 1.26 -7.29 -19.34
C LEU A 96 1.09 -8.81 -19.49
N PHE A 97 1.24 -9.56 -18.41
CA PHE A 97 1.06 -11.01 -18.45
C PHE A 97 -0.38 -11.37 -18.83
N ILE A 98 -1.36 -10.75 -18.17
CA ILE A 98 -2.78 -10.99 -18.42
C ILE A 98 -3.17 -10.57 -19.85
N ALA A 99 -2.68 -9.42 -20.33
CA ALA A 99 -2.92 -8.98 -21.71
C ALA A 99 -2.40 -9.97 -22.77
N ALA A 100 -1.35 -10.72 -22.45
CA ALA A 100 -0.72 -11.68 -23.35
C ALA A 100 -1.16 -13.14 -23.14
N SER A 101 -1.87 -13.45 -22.05
CA SER A 101 -2.24 -14.83 -21.68
C SER A 101 -3.39 -15.37 -22.51
N PRO A 102 -3.29 -16.60 -23.04
CA PRO A 102 -4.40 -17.26 -23.73
C PRO A 102 -5.32 -18.05 -22.78
N TYR A 103 -5.01 -18.17 -21.47
CA TYR A 103 -5.66 -19.09 -20.54
C TYR A 103 -6.34 -18.36 -19.35
N PRO A 104 -7.59 -17.89 -19.49
CA PRO A 104 -8.28 -17.10 -18.44
C PRO A 104 -8.37 -17.77 -17.07
N ALA A 105 -8.53 -19.10 -17.03
CA ALA A 105 -8.64 -19.85 -15.76
C ALA A 105 -7.33 -19.86 -14.95
N LEU A 106 -6.18 -19.92 -15.63
CA LEU A 106 -4.86 -19.87 -15.00
C LEU A 106 -4.50 -18.42 -14.58
N ASP A 107 -5.01 -17.44 -15.31
CA ASP A 107 -4.77 -16.03 -15.06
C ASP A 107 -5.23 -15.61 -13.67
N LEU A 108 -6.39 -16.07 -13.23
CA LEU A 108 -6.93 -15.76 -11.90
C LEU A 108 -6.01 -16.25 -10.78
N LEU A 109 -5.54 -17.50 -10.88
CA LEU A 109 -4.62 -18.08 -9.89
C LEU A 109 -3.28 -17.34 -9.87
N LEU A 110 -2.76 -16.99 -11.05
CA LEU A 110 -1.51 -16.25 -11.16
C LEU A 110 -1.64 -14.84 -10.59
N VAL A 111 -2.70 -14.12 -10.89
CA VAL A 111 -2.99 -12.79 -10.32
C VAL A 111 -3.07 -12.86 -8.80
N ALA A 112 -3.80 -13.84 -8.25
CA ALA A 112 -3.91 -14.02 -6.81
C ALA A 112 -2.55 -14.32 -6.17
N TRP A 113 -1.75 -15.21 -6.76
CA TRP A 113 -0.41 -15.54 -6.28
C TRP A 113 0.55 -14.35 -6.34
N ARG A 114 0.56 -13.61 -7.46
CA ARG A 114 1.41 -12.41 -7.62
C ARG A 114 1.04 -11.30 -6.62
N ASN A 115 -0.24 -11.06 -6.45
CA ASN A 115 -0.71 -10.08 -5.46
C ASN A 115 -0.34 -10.50 -4.03
N ALA A 116 -0.50 -11.77 -3.67
CA ALA A 116 -0.07 -12.28 -2.36
C ALA A 116 1.44 -12.13 -2.16
N ARG A 117 2.25 -12.40 -3.20
CA ARG A 117 3.71 -12.19 -3.16
C ARG A 117 4.07 -10.71 -3.03
N MET A 118 3.40 -9.81 -3.74
CA MET A 118 3.58 -8.37 -3.64
C MET A 118 3.25 -7.86 -2.23
N VAL A 119 2.11 -8.23 -1.66
CA VAL A 119 1.71 -7.89 -0.28
C VAL A 119 2.77 -8.36 0.72
N ASN A 120 3.27 -9.59 0.58
CA ASN A 120 4.33 -10.10 1.45
C ASN A 120 5.63 -9.31 1.31
N GLY A 121 6.01 -8.92 0.09
CA GLY A 121 7.19 -8.10 -0.17
C GLY A 121 7.06 -6.71 0.45
N ILE A 122 5.89 -6.08 0.35
CA ILE A 122 5.59 -4.80 1.00
C ILE A 122 5.73 -4.93 2.51
N ALA A 123 5.08 -5.93 3.12
CA ALA A 123 5.17 -6.16 4.56
C ALA A 123 6.62 -6.35 5.04
N GLN A 124 7.46 -7.05 4.26
CA GLN A 124 8.89 -7.22 4.57
C GLN A 124 9.66 -5.90 4.49
N ILE A 125 9.37 -5.02 3.53
CA ILE A 125 9.98 -3.69 3.44
C ILE A 125 9.71 -2.89 4.72
N TYR A 126 8.50 -2.98 5.27
CA TYR A 126 8.16 -2.32 6.54
C TYR A 126 8.62 -3.10 7.80
N GLY A 127 9.40 -4.16 7.64
CA GLY A 127 9.95 -4.93 8.76
C GLY A 127 9.00 -5.95 9.38
N LEU A 128 7.83 -6.18 8.76
CA LEU A 128 6.86 -7.14 9.25
C LEU A 128 7.27 -8.57 8.87
N LYS A 129 7.70 -9.36 9.86
CA LYS A 129 8.00 -10.78 9.70
C LYS A 129 6.73 -11.61 9.83
N LEU A 130 6.00 -11.80 8.72
CA LEU A 130 4.71 -12.47 8.73
C LEU A 130 4.85 -14.00 8.57
N SER A 131 4.30 -14.77 9.52
CA SER A 131 4.04 -16.19 9.34
C SER A 131 2.88 -16.44 8.37
N PHE A 132 2.76 -17.64 7.80
CA PHE A 132 1.72 -17.95 6.82
C PHE A 132 0.29 -17.58 7.26
N PRO A 133 -0.18 -17.93 8.49
CA PRO A 133 -1.54 -17.56 8.91
C PRO A 133 -1.72 -16.05 9.06
N VAL A 134 -0.68 -15.31 9.44
CA VAL A 134 -0.73 -13.84 9.56
C VAL A 134 -0.76 -13.18 8.18
N ARG A 135 -0.02 -13.72 7.21
CA ARG A 135 -0.11 -13.27 5.79
C ARG A 135 -1.51 -13.44 5.23
N TRP A 136 -2.16 -14.57 5.49
CA TRP A 136 -3.53 -14.81 5.06
C TRP A 136 -4.53 -13.83 5.70
N ARG A 137 -4.37 -13.55 6.99
CA ARG A 137 -5.18 -12.54 7.70
C ARG A 137 -4.98 -11.14 7.11
N LEU A 138 -3.73 -10.73 6.86
CA LEU A 138 -3.41 -9.46 6.24
C LEU A 138 -4.04 -9.35 4.85
N TYR A 139 -3.92 -10.38 4.03
CA TYR A 139 -4.54 -10.41 2.70
C TYR A 139 -6.06 -10.30 2.77
N ARG A 140 -6.70 -11.06 3.67
CA ARG A 140 -8.15 -10.96 3.91
C ARG A 140 -8.57 -9.56 4.36
N MET A 141 -7.83 -8.93 5.28
CA MET A 141 -8.10 -7.58 5.76
C MET A 141 -7.97 -6.54 4.64
N ILE A 142 -6.98 -6.68 3.77
CA ILE A 142 -6.82 -5.83 2.58
C ILE A 142 -8.04 -5.95 1.67
N LEU A 143 -8.47 -7.17 1.36
CA LEU A 143 -9.64 -7.41 0.51
C LEU A 143 -10.94 -6.88 1.13
N GLN A 144 -11.12 -7.05 2.45
CA GLN A 144 -12.27 -6.50 3.16
C GLN A 144 -12.28 -4.97 3.11
N ASN A 145 -11.15 -4.32 3.40
CA ASN A 145 -11.04 -2.87 3.34
C ASN A 145 -11.28 -2.33 1.91
N MET A 146 -10.85 -3.06 0.89
CA MET A 146 -11.16 -2.70 -0.50
C MET A 146 -12.65 -2.82 -0.82
N ALA A 147 -13.32 -3.84 -0.31
CA ALA A 147 -14.76 -4.01 -0.52
C ALA A 147 -15.57 -2.89 0.15
N PHE A 148 -15.18 -2.47 1.36
CA PHE A 148 -15.81 -1.33 2.04
C PHE A 148 -15.49 0.01 1.36
N ALA A 149 -14.23 0.23 0.93
CA ALA A 149 -13.85 1.45 0.22
C ALA A 149 -14.59 1.60 -1.12
N SER A 150 -14.79 0.51 -1.84
CA SER A 150 -15.56 0.53 -3.10
C SER A 150 -17.01 1.00 -2.91
N ALA A 151 -17.60 0.75 -1.76
CA ALA A 151 -18.95 1.22 -1.46
C ALA A 151 -19.04 2.73 -1.18
N THR A 152 -17.94 3.34 -0.71
CA THR A 152 -17.87 4.78 -0.34
C THR A 152 -17.19 5.63 -1.42
N GLU A 153 -16.25 5.07 -2.18
CA GLU A 153 -15.49 5.77 -3.23
C GLU A 153 -16.23 5.85 -4.57
N THR A 154 -17.33 5.11 -4.76
CA THR A 154 -18.16 5.15 -6.00
C THR A 154 -18.66 6.55 -6.35
N VAL A 155 -18.67 7.48 -5.42
CA VAL A 155 -19.11 8.86 -5.66
C VAL A 155 -17.96 9.77 -6.14
N LEU A 156 -16.71 9.47 -5.76
CA LEU A 156 -15.54 10.30 -6.10
C LEU A 156 -14.71 9.76 -7.28
N ASP A 157 -14.80 8.47 -7.57
CA ASP A 157 -14.04 7.79 -8.63
C ASP A 157 -14.74 7.77 -10.01
N SER A 158 -15.99 8.22 -10.08
CA SER A 158 -16.73 8.31 -11.36
C SER A 158 -16.01 9.15 -12.44
N ALA A 159 -15.16 10.08 -12.04
CA ALA A 159 -14.31 10.83 -12.97
C ALA A 159 -13.10 10.00 -13.48
N SER A 160 -12.62 9.03 -12.71
CA SER A 160 -11.50 8.16 -13.09
C SER A 160 -11.97 6.90 -13.84
N GLU A 161 -13.20 6.44 -13.62
CA GLU A 161 -13.79 5.31 -14.34
C GLU A 161 -14.14 5.66 -15.78
N GLY A 162 -14.50 6.91 -16.07
CA GLY A 162 -14.80 7.38 -17.43
C GLY A 162 -13.62 7.27 -18.39
N TRP A 163 -12.38 7.52 -17.96
CA TRP A 163 -11.20 7.31 -18.80
C TRP A 163 -10.81 5.83 -18.91
N ALA A 164 -10.99 5.04 -17.83
CA ALA A 164 -10.72 3.61 -17.84
C ALA A 164 -11.67 2.86 -18.77
N SER A 165 -12.97 3.21 -18.79
CA SER A 165 -13.95 2.62 -19.71
C SER A 165 -13.66 2.98 -21.17
N ASN A 166 -13.26 4.22 -21.46
CA ASN A 166 -12.84 4.62 -22.80
C ASN A 166 -11.57 3.90 -23.28
N LEU A 167 -10.64 3.60 -22.37
CA LEU A 167 -9.46 2.81 -22.69
C LEU A 167 -9.81 1.35 -23.00
N LEU A 168 -10.73 0.75 -22.22
CA LEU A 168 -11.20 -0.62 -22.46
C LEU A 168 -11.81 -0.79 -23.85
N VAL A 169 -12.56 0.19 -24.32
CA VAL A 169 -13.18 0.20 -25.66
C VAL A 169 -12.11 0.34 -26.78
N ASN A 170 -11.08 1.17 -26.56
CA ASN A 170 -10.08 1.50 -27.58
C ASN A 170 -8.93 0.47 -27.71
N LEU A 171 -8.66 -0.33 -26.68
CA LEU A 171 -7.50 -1.25 -26.64
C LEU A 171 -7.83 -2.71 -27.02
N GLY A 172 -9.09 -3.04 -27.24
CA GLY A 172 -9.56 -4.42 -27.40
C GLY A 172 -9.68 -5.17 -26.05
N ALA A 173 -10.52 -6.22 -26.02
CA ALA A 173 -10.97 -6.86 -24.80
C ALA A 173 -9.81 -7.40 -23.92
N ARG A 174 -8.76 -7.96 -24.50
CA ARG A 174 -7.63 -8.55 -23.72
C ARG A 174 -6.70 -7.50 -23.12
N ALA A 175 -6.36 -6.46 -23.88
CA ALA A 175 -5.53 -5.37 -23.35
C ALA A 175 -6.30 -4.61 -22.26
N GLY A 176 -7.61 -4.42 -22.42
CA GLY A 176 -8.48 -3.86 -21.40
C GLY A 176 -8.50 -4.69 -20.11
N GLN A 177 -8.56 -6.02 -20.20
CA GLN A 177 -8.49 -6.90 -19.06
C GLN A 177 -7.14 -6.78 -18.32
N GLY A 178 -6.02 -6.69 -19.04
CA GLY A 178 -4.70 -6.45 -18.47
C GLY A 178 -4.62 -5.14 -17.68
N VAL A 179 -5.21 -4.05 -18.20
CA VAL A 179 -5.29 -2.75 -17.51
C VAL A 179 -6.15 -2.86 -16.26
N ALA A 180 -7.33 -3.47 -16.33
CA ALA A 180 -8.21 -3.64 -15.18
C ALA A 180 -7.52 -4.42 -14.03
N VAL A 181 -6.83 -5.51 -14.36
CA VAL A 181 -6.06 -6.31 -13.39
C VAL A 181 -4.89 -5.52 -12.82
N ALA A 182 -4.20 -4.71 -13.63
CA ALA A 182 -3.13 -3.82 -13.17
C ALA A 182 -3.65 -2.80 -12.15
N LEU A 183 -4.77 -2.15 -12.42
CA LEU A 183 -5.41 -1.20 -11.49
C LEU A 183 -5.86 -1.88 -10.20
N TYR A 184 -6.45 -3.07 -10.29
CA TYR A 184 -6.82 -3.87 -9.13
C TYR A 184 -5.59 -4.23 -8.27
N SER A 185 -4.51 -4.70 -8.90
CA SER A 185 -3.25 -4.99 -8.21
C SER A 185 -2.62 -3.75 -7.56
N LEU A 186 -2.73 -2.59 -8.21
CA LEU A 186 -2.30 -1.30 -7.66
C LEU A 186 -3.08 -0.97 -6.36
N ARG A 187 -4.41 -1.12 -6.37
CA ARG A 187 -5.24 -0.91 -5.18
C ARG A 187 -4.83 -1.83 -4.02
N ILE A 188 -4.60 -3.12 -4.31
CA ILE A 188 -4.08 -4.08 -3.31
C ILE A 188 -2.73 -3.61 -2.73
N GLY A 189 -1.79 -3.21 -3.58
CA GLY A 189 -0.46 -2.75 -3.15
C GLY A 189 -0.55 -1.52 -2.26
N ARG A 190 -1.37 -0.53 -2.62
CA ARG A 190 -1.63 0.68 -1.83
C ARG A 190 -2.20 0.35 -0.46
N GLN A 191 -3.20 -0.51 -0.41
CA GLN A 191 -3.80 -0.92 0.84
C GLN A 191 -2.82 -1.71 1.71
N ALA A 192 -1.97 -2.53 1.10
CA ALA A 192 -0.89 -3.23 1.82
C ALA A 192 0.10 -2.24 2.46
N MET A 193 0.48 -1.16 1.76
CA MET A 193 1.30 -0.10 2.36
C MET A 193 0.59 0.54 3.55
N ARG A 194 -0.66 0.98 3.40
CA ARG A 194 -1.43 1.65 4.47
C ARG A 194 -1.52 0.82 5.74
N VAL A 195 -1.80 -0.48 5.63
CA VAL A 195 -1.93 -1.37 6.81
C VAL A 195 -0.59 -1.81 7.40
N SER A 196 0.51 -1.57 6.69
CA SER A 196 1.86 -1.90 7.14
C SER A 196 2.57 -0.71 7.82
N ARG A 197 2.03 0.50 7.73
CA ARG A 197 2.58 1.73 8.32
C ARG A 197 1.91 2.07 9.64
N ILE A 198 2.65 2.68 10.55
CA ILE A 198 2.14 3.21 11.82
C ILE A 198 1.47 4.58 11.60
N ALA A 199 1.99 5.42 10.71
CA ALA A 199 1.43 6.73 10.41
C ALA A 199 0.61 6.72 9.12
N PRO A 200 -0.47 7.54 9.00
CA PRO A 200 -1.25 7.67 7.78
C PRO A 200 -0.36 8.17 6.63
N GLU A 201 -0.62 7.69 5.41
CA GLU A 201 0.10 8.17 4.23
C GLU A 201 -0.51 9.49 3.75
N GLN A 202 0.26 10.57 3.78
CA GLN A 202 -0.20 11.90 3.32
C GLN A 202 0.02 12.11 1.81
N ARG A 203 0.92 11.35 1.17
CA ARG A 203 1.20 11.49 -0.27
C ARG A 203 0.31 10.61 -1.11
N PRO A 204 -0.46 11.15 -2.07
CA PRO A 204 -1.26 10.35 -2.98
C PRO A 204 -0.33 9.47 -3.85
N LEU A 205 -0.57 8.16 -3.84
CA LEU A 205 0.17 7.17 -4.66
C LEU A 205 -0.18 7.25 -6.16
N VAL A 206 -1.12 8.09 -6.56
CA VAL A 206 -1.43 8.27 -7.98
C VAL A 206 -0.39 9.17 -8.60
N ASP A 207 0.73 8.57 -8.95
CA ASP A 207 1.60 9.17 -9.94
C ASP A 207 0.89 9.03 -11.30
N ARG A 208 0.51 10.18 -11.90
CA ARG A 208 -0.01 10.25 -13.28
C ARG A 208 0.92 9.55 -14.26
N ASN A 209 2.19 9.38 -13.89
CA ASN A 209 3.19 8.66 -14.64
C ASN A 209 2.97 7.15 -14.64
N LEU A 210 2.40 6.55 -13.59
CA LEU A 210 2.12 5.11 -13.56
C LEU A 210 1.06 4.70 -14.58
N ALA A 211 -0.03 5.47 -14.68
CA ALA A 211 -1.05 5.25 -15.70
C ALA A 211 -0.46 5.37 -17.12
N ARG A 212 0.42 6.37 -17.36
CA ARG A 212 1.14 6.53 -18.63
C ARG A 212 2.12 5.40 -18.91
N LEU A 213 2.83 4.90 -17.90
CA LEU A 213 3.75 3.75 -18.05
C LEU A 213 3.00 2.47 -18.41
N ILE A 214 1.87 2.19 -17.75
CA ILE A 214 1.03 1.03 -18.08
C ILE A 214 0.51 1.15 -19.51
N LEU A 215 0.01 2.31 -19.90
CA LEU A 215 -0.50 2.58 -21.24
C LEU A 215 0.60 2.55 -22.30
N GLY A 216 1.76 3.15 -22.04
CA GLY A 216 2.91 3.15 -22.93
C GLY A 216 3.41 1.75 -23.22
N SER A 217 3.59 0.93 -22.20
CA SER A 217 4.09 -0.44 -22.33
C SER A 217 3.12 -1.39 -23.05
N ILE A 218 1.80 -1.15 -22.92
CA ILE A 218 0.76 -1.91 -23.66
C ILE A 218 0.73 -1.48 -25.12
N ARG A 219 0.84 -0.18 -25.40
CA ARG A 219 0.81 0.37 -26.76
C ARG A 219 2.03 -0.03 -27.60
N GLU A 220 3.21 -0.03 -27.00
CA GLU A 220 4.46 -0.47 -27.66
C GLU A 220 4.40 -1.92 -28.10
N ARG A 221 3.86 -2.83 -27.26
CA ARG A 221 3.68 -4.23 -27.64
C ARG A 221 2.61 -4.47 -28.69
N SER A 222 1.53 -3.68 -28.70
CA SER A 222 0.49 -3.81 -29.73
C SER A 222 0.96 -3.29 -31.11
N ALA A 223 1.93 -2.38 -31.14
CA ALA A 223 2.53 -1.87 -32.38
C ALA A 223 3.64 -2.78 -32.94
N GLY A 224 4.28 -3.60 -32.11
CA GLY A 224 5.34 -4.52 -32.52
C GLY A 224 4.89 -5.91 -33.02
N THR A 225 3.58 -6.16 -33.11
CA THR A 225 3.00 -7.45 -33.56
C THR A 225 2.35 -7.34 -34.95
N LYS A 226 2.84 -6.44 -35.81
CA LYS A 226 2.52 -6.40 -37.25
C LYS A 226 3.65 -6.99 -38.07
#